data_523b426a0b489a20e1ecbe19e589ee34
#
_entry.id   523b426a0b489a20e1ecbe19e589ee34
#
_cell.length_a   1.000
_cell.length_b   1.000
_cell.length_c   1.000
_cell.angle_alpha   90.00
_cell.angle_beta   90.00
_cell.angle_gamma   90.00
#
_symmetry.space_group_name_H-M   'P 1'
#
loop_
_entity.id
_entity.type
_entity.pdbx_description
1 polymer ?
#
loop_
_entity_poly.entity_id
_entity_poly.type
_entity_poly.pdbx_seq_one_letter_code
_entity_poly.pdbx_strand_id
1 'polypeptide(L)'
;MMYRSLPFAERFAAVKAAGLDCAEFWGWTHRDLDELKEASQKNAVKITSICVGSKDEALAEEYGQKALLSRDSGEVLARVVEESLKTAEFLDVPALIITTGQEREDISREKQHEYVVNSLRRVAPLFESAGITAVLEPLNILCDHKGYFLYSGYEAFEIIREVDSENVRLLYDIYHQQITEGNLIPNIRANIELIGHFHVADNPGRNEPGTGEINYRNVFKAIEQTGYKGYIGLEYSPTIDDTTALKNTVALAQS
;
A
#
# COMPACT_ATOMS: atom_id res chain seq x y z
N MET A 1 7.85 -3.56 -8.85
CA MET A 1 9.16 -2.94 -8.84
C MET A 1 9.82 -3.08 -10.21
N MET A 2 9.08 -2.63 -11.18
CA MET A 2 9.31 -2.92 -12.60
C MET A 2 9.98 -1.78 -13.33
N TYR A 3 10.52 -2.09 -14.52
CA TYR A 3 11.16 -1.12 -15.42
C TYR A 3 12.30 -0.31 -14.78
N ARG A 4 13.06 -0.93 -13.87
CA ARG A 4 14.15 -0.25 -13.13
C ARG A 4 15.26 0.30 -14.03
N SER A 5 15.42 -0.26 -15.22
CA SER A 5 16.39 0.21 -16.22
C SER A 5 15.98 1.51 -16.93
N LEU A 6 14.71 1.89 -16.84
CA LEU A 6 14.18 3.11 -17.46
C LEU A 6 14.21 4.31 -16.49
N PRO A 7 14.41 5.53 -16.99
CA PRO A 7 14.09 6.75 -16.25
C PRO A 7 12.66 6.69 -15.71
N PHE A 8 12.42 7.31 -14.56
CA PHE A 8 11.17 7.06 -13.84
C PHE A 8 9.92 7.47 -14.64
N ALA A 9 9.93 8.64 -15.26
CA ALA A 9 8.81 9.12 -16.07
C ALA A 9 8.55 8.26 -17.32
N GLU A 10 9.59 7.66 -17.91
CA GLU A 10 9.43 6.76 -19.05
C GLU A 10 8.72 5.44 -18.69
N ARG A 11 8.70 5.06 -17.41
CA ARG A 11 8.00 3.86 -16.94
C ARG A 11 6.49 3.93 -17.19
N PHE A 12 5.89 5.12 -17.19
CA PHE A 12 4.48 5.30 -17.52
C PHE A 12 4.15 4.83 -18.94
N ALA A 13 5.01 5.17 -19.91
CA ALA A 13 4.85 4.69 -21.29
C ALA A 13 5.00 3.15 -21.37
N ALA A 14 5.93 2.55 -20.62
CA ALA A 14 6.14 1.12 -20.58
C ALA A 14 4.95 0.38 -19.92
N VAL A 15 4.38 0.92 -18.85
CA VAL A 15 3.16 0.41 -18.20
C VAL A 15 2.00 0.42 -19.19
N LYS A 16 1.81 1.54 -19.92
CA LYS A 16 0.76 1.63 -20.95
C LYS A 16 0.96 0.64 -22.08
N ALA A 17 2.19 0.46 -22.56
CA ALA A 17 2.53 -0.53 -23.59
C ALA A 17 2.32 -1.99 -23.11
N ALA A 18 2.38 -2.24 -21.81
CA ALA A 18 2.03 -3.53 -21.22
C ALA A 18 0.50 -3.77 -21.14
N GLY A 19 -0.32 -2.75 -21.45
CA GLY A 19 -1.78 -2.84 -21.45
C GLY A 19 -2.43 -2.43 -20.11
N LEU A 20 -1.70 -1.70 -19.26
CA LEU A 20 -2.19 -1.22 -17.98
C LEU A 20 -2.46 0.30 -18.04
N ASP A 21 -3.45 0.75 -17.27
CA ASP A 21 -3.88 2.15 -17.19
C ASP A 21 -3.58 2.78 -15.82
N CYS A 22 -2.92 2.02 -14.93
CA CYS A 22 -2.62 2.43 -13.57
C CYS A 22 -1.20 2.07 -13.19
N ALA A 23 -0.60 2.88 -12.32
CA ALA A 23 0.70 2.64 -11.70
C ALA A 23 0.69 3.15 -10.27
N GLU A 24 1.61 2.64 -9.46
CA GLU A 24 1.86 3.12 -8.11
C GLU A 24 3.36 3.12 -7.81
N PHE A 25 3.75 3.88 -6.81
CA PHE A 25 5.13 3.91 -6.34
C PHE A 25 5.20 4.45 -4.91
N TRP A 26 6.25 4.07 -4.19
CA TRP A 26 6.35 4.43 -2.78
C TRP A 26 6.74 5.89 -2.56
N GLY A 27 7.97 6.27 -2.90
CA GLY A 27 8.53 7.58 -2.56
C GLY A 27 8.34 8.63 -3.65
N TRP A 28 7.83 9.79 -3.27
CA TRP A 28 7.61 10.95 -4.13
C TRP A 28 8.47 12.16 -3.73
N THR A 29 9.02 12.18 -2.52
CA THR A 29 9.67 13.35 -1.92
C THR A 29 10.89 13.86 -2.68
N HIS A 30 11.61 12.96 -3.36
CA HIS A 30 12.79 13.28 -4.17
C HIS A 30 12.52 13.30 -5.68
N ARG A 31 11.23 13.43 -6.07
CA ARG A 31 10.83 13.42 -7.48
C ARG A 31 10.34 14.77 -7.94
N ASP A 32 10.50 15.04 -9.22
CA ASP A 32 9.85 16.14 -9.89
C ASP A 32 8.36 15.79 -10.09
N LEU A 33 7.48 16.48 -9.38
CA LEU A 33 6.04 16.20 -9.40
C LEU A 33 5.39 16.68 -10.71
N ASP A 34 5.92 17.73 -11.33
CA ASP A 34 5.42 18.21 -12.62
C ASP A 34 5.75 17.20 -13.72
N GLU A 35 6.98 16.65 -13.74
CA GLU A 35 7.37 15.57 -14.65
C GLU A 35 6.48 14.32 -14.47
N LEU A 36 6.18 13.94 -13.22
CA LEU A 36 5.29 12.80 -12.94
C LEU A 36 3.87 13.03 -13.43
N LYS A 37 3.33 14.22 -13.19
CA LYS A 37 1.99 14.59 -13.65
C LYS A 37 1.91 14.60 -15.18
N GLU A 38 2.89 15.19 -15.84
CA GLU A 38 2.96 15.19 -17.30
C GLU A 38 3.06 13.77 -17.86
N ALA A 39 3.94 12.92 -17.29
CA ALA A 39 4.10 11.54 -17.72
C ALA A 39 2.82 10.71 -17.54
N SER A 40 2.12 10.86 -16.40
CA SER A 40 0.83 10.23 -16.12
C SER A 40 -0.23 10.65 -17.15
N GLN A 41 -0.40 11.95 -17.36
CA GLN A 41 -1.39 12.50 -18.30
C GLN A 41 -1.11 12.13 -19.75
N LYS A 42 0.15 12.30 -20.20
CA LYS A 42 0.59 12.00 -21.57
C LYS A 42 0.34 10.53 -21.94
N ASN A 43 0.53 9.62 -21.01
CA ASN A 43 0.38 8.18 -21.25
C ASN A 43 -1.01 7.65 -20.86
N ALA A 44 -1.88 8.48 -20.30
CA ALA A 44 -3.17 8.07 -19.72
C ALA A 44 -3.00 6.89 -18.74
N VAL A 45 -2.03 7.01 -17.81
CA VAL A 45 -1.75 6.05 -16.74
C VAL A 45 -1.96 6.75 -15.40
N LYS A 46 -3.02 6.41 -14.69
CA LYS A 46 -3.37 6.99 -13.39
C LYS A 46 -2.41 6.50 -12.31
N ILE A 47 -1.98 7.42 -11.42
CA ILE A 47 -1.26 7.04 -10.20
C ILE A 47 -2.30 6.67 -9.14
N THR A 48 -2.24 5.43 -8.61
CA THR A 48 -3.29 4.89 -7.71
C THR A 48 -2.94 4.98 -6.24
N SER A 49 -1.67 4.93 -5.89
CA SER A 49 -1.20 5.09 -4.52
C SER A 49 0.23 5.59 -4.46
N ILE A 50 0.56 6.28 -3.38
CA ILE A 50 1.91 6.64 -2.94
C ILE A 50 1.99 6.52 -1.43
N CYS A 51 3.20 6.36 -0.86
CA CYS A 51 3.35 6.40 0.59
C CYS A 51 3.27 7.83 1.14
N VAL A 52 2.80 7.96 2.37
CA VAL A 52 2.95 9.23 3.10
C VAL A 52 4.43 9.56 3.27
N GLY A 53 4.77 10.85 3.23
CA GLY A 53 6.14 11.32 3.35
C GLY A 53 6.22 12.84 3.48
N SER A 54 7.41 13.37 3.70
CA SER A 54 7.66 14.81 3.78
C SER A 54 8.93 15.18 3.01
N LYS A 55 8.94 16.36 2.39
CA LYS A 55 10.14 16.99 1.83
C LYS A 55 10.98 17.71 2.89
N ASP A 56 10.39 18.01 4.05
CA ASP A 56 11.13 18.49 5.22
C ASP A 56 11.90 17.30 5.83
N GLU A 57 13.22 17.33 5.72
CA GLU A 57 14.09 16.25 6.17
C GLU A 57 13.97 15.99 7.68
N ALA A 58 13.81 17.04 8.48
CA ALA A 58 13.67 16.90 9.93
C ALA A 58 12.33 16.22 10.30
N LEU A 59 11.24 16.57 9.61
CA LEU A 59 9.95 15.93 9.79
C LEU A 59 9.97 14.48 9.30
N ALA A 60 10.62 14.21 8.16
CA ALA A 60 10.76 12.86 7.63
C ALA A 60 11.57 11.96 8.58
N GLU A 61 12.66 12.48 9.18
CA GLU A 61 13.44 11.78 10.18
C GLU A 61 12.63 11.53 11.45
N GLU A 62 11.94 12.55 11.99
CA GLU A 62 11.08 12.43 13.17
C GLU A 62 9.99 11.36 12.94
N TYR A 63 9.33 11.37 11.78
CA TYR A 63 8.33 10.37 11.41
C TYR A 63 8.95 8.98 11.31
N GLY A 64 10.12 8.84 10.66
CA GLY A 64 10.82 7.56 10.55
C GLY A 64 11.22 6.95 11.89
N GLN A 65 11.59 7.79 12.87
CA GLN A 65 11.97 7.34 14.22
C GLN A 65 10.75 6.95 15.09
N LYS A 66 9.66 7.71 15.01
CA LYS A 66 8.47 7.50 15.85
C LYS A 66 7.47 6.56 15.20
N ALA A 67 7.37 6.63 13.88
CA ALA A 67 6.33 5.99 13.08
C ALA A 67 4.95 6.19 13.75
N LEU A 68 4.16 5.12 13.98
CA LEU A 68 2.88 5.20 14.68
C LEU A 68 2.94 4.68 16.13
N LEU A 69 4.11 4.40 16.65
CA LEU A 69 4.30 3.59 17.88
C LEU A 69 4.70 4.41 19.12
N SER A 70 4.46 5.72 19.11
CA SER A 70 4.73 6.62 20.21
C SER A 70 3.51 7.47 20.56
N ARG A 71 3.47 7.97 21.78
CA ARG A 71 2.33 8.76 22.29
C ARG A 71 1.99 9.98 21.43
N ASP A 72 3.00 10.61 20.84
CA ASP A 72 2.90 11.83 20.03
C ASP A 72 2.96 11.55 18.51
N SER A 73 2.96 10.28 18.10
CA SER A 73 3.01 9.87 16.69
C SER A 73 1.88 10.49 15.86
N GLY A 74 0.68 10.62 16.40
CA GLY A 74 -0.44 11.22 15.70
C GLY A 74 -0.24 12.69 15.31
N GLU A 75 0.55 13.47 16.08
CA GLU A 75 0.89 14.85 15.74
C GLU A 75 1.91 14.93 14.61
N VAL A 76 2.91 14.06 14.67
CA VAL A 76 3.93 13.95 13.62
C VAL A 76 3.29 13.44 12.32
N LEU A 77 2.47 12.39 12.41
CA LEU A 77 1.73 11.85 11.26
C LEU A 77 0.82 12.90 10.62
N ALA A 78 0.13 13.73 11.40
CA ALA A 78 -0.76 14.78 10.86
C ALA A 78 0.02 15.75 9.97
N ARG A 79 1.19 16.21 10.39
CA ARG A 79 2.05 17.11 9.60
C ARG A 79 2.52 16.45 8.30
N VAL A 80 2.92 15.18 8.36
CA VAL A 80 3.33 14.39 7.18
C VAL A 80 2.16 14.16 6.23
N VAL A 81 0.97 13.87 6.77
CA VAL A 81 -0.25 13.67 5.98
C VAL A 81 -0.69 14.95 5.29
N GLU A 82 -0.65 16.11 5.96
CA GLU A 82 -0.99 17.40 5.34
C GLU A 82 -0.12 17.71 4.10
N GLU A 83 1.16 17.38 4.15
CA GLU A 83 2.06 17.53 3.00
C GLU A 83 1.78 16.49 1.91
N SER A 84 1.56 15.24 2.31
CA SER A 84 1.27 14.14 1.39
C SER A 84 -0.06 14.33 0.66
N LEU A 85 -1.09 14.84 1.34
CA LEU A 85 -2.40 15.14 0.74
C LEU A 85 -2.29 16.20 -0.37
N LYS A 86 -1.49 17.27 -0.17
CA LYS A 86 -1.23 18.27 -1.23
C LYS A 86 -0.60 17.63 -2.47
N THR A 87 0.33 16.69 -2.25
CA THR A 87 0.95 15.94 -3.35
C THR A 87 -0.05 15.01 -4.02
N ALA A 88 -0.88 14.31 -3.25
CA ALA A 88 -1.91 13.41 -3.76
C ALA A 88 -2.97 14.16 -4.57
N GLU A 89 -3.44 15.30 -4.09
CA GLU A 89 -4.33 16.19 -4.83
C GLU A 89 -3.69 16.70 -6.14
N PHE A 90 -2.44 17.12 -6.07
CA PHE A 90 -1.71 17.59 -7.26
C PHE A 90 -1.56 16.50 -8.33
N LEU A 91 -1.30 15.25 -7.93
CA LEU A 91 -1.10 14.12 -8.84
C LEU A 91 -2.39 13.32 -9.14
N ASP A 92 -3.54 13.71 -8.58
CA ASP A 92 -4.83 12.98 -8.65
C ASP A 92 -4.74 11.53 -8.12
N VAL A 93 -4.06 11.37 -6.97
CA VAL A 93 -3.84 10.07 -6.31
C VAL A 93 -4.96 9.80 -5.31
N PRO A 94 -5.72 8.70 -5.42
CA PRO A 94 -6.87 8.43 -4.56
C PRO A 94 -6.51 7.81 -3.20
N ALA A 95 -5.30 7.28 -3.03
CA ALA A 95 -4.91 6.58 -1.80
C ALA A 95 -3.48 6.90 -1.35
N LEU A 96 -3.29 6.98 -0.03
CA LEU A 96 -1.98 7.14 0.61
C LEU A 96 -1.68 5.94 1.51
N ILE A 97 -0.53 5.29 1.30
CA ILE A 97 -0.08 4.14 2.08
C ILE A 97 0.57 4.62 3.38
N ILE A 98 0.15 4.04 4.50
CA ILE A 98 0.70 4.28 5.84
C ILE A 98 1.25 2.99 6.40
N THR A 99 2.46 3.06 6.99
CA THR A 99 3.13 1.94 7.65
C THR A 99 3.34 2.25 9.14
N THR A 100 3.38 1.21 10.00
CA THR A 100 3.41 1.39 11.46
C THR A 100 4.81 1.56 12.05
N GLY A 101 5.83 1.02 11.38
CA GLY A 101 7.21 1.02 11.87
C GLY A 101 7.60 -0.23 12.67
N GLN A 102 8.82 -0.20 13.21
CA GLN A 102 9.41 -1.30 13.98
C GLN A 102 8.83 -1.36 15.39
N GLU A 103 8.51 -2.58 15.87
CA GLU A 103 8.01 -2.82 17.23
C GLU A 103 9.04 -2.32 18.27
N ARG A 104 8.55 -1.67 19.29
CA ARG A 104 9.36 -1.10 20.36
C ARG A 104 9.39 -2.02 21.58
N GLU A 105 10.58 -2.33 22.06
CA GLU A 105 10.76 -3.18 23.24
C GLU A 105 10.46 -2.47 24.58
N ASP A 106 10.51 -1.13 24.59
CA ASP A 106 10.31 -0.30 25.79
C ASP A 106 8.83 0.06 26.06
N ILE A 107 7.91 -0.35 25.16
CA ILE A 107 6.47 -0.07 25.24
C ILE A 107 5.72 -1.39 25.03
N SER A 108 4.71 -1.67 25.87
CA SER A 108 3.92 -2.88 25.68
C SER A 108 3.19 -2.90 24.33
N ARG A 109 2.96 -4.10 23.77
CA ARG A 109 2.32 -4.26 22.47
C ARG A 109 0.91 -3.66 22.44
N GLU A 110 0.14 -3.83 23.52
CA GLU A 110 -1.19 -3.24 23.68
C GLU A 110 -1.15 -1.71 23.63
N LYS A 111 -0.10 -1.12 24.20
CA LYS A 111 0.07 0.33 24.18
C LYS A 111 0.48 0.85 22.81
N GLN A 112 1.30 0.10 22.10
CA GLN A 112 1.66 0.40 20.72
C GLN A 112 0.43 0.31 19.80
N HIS A 113 -0.41 -0.71 19.97
CA HIS A 113 -1.70 -0.83 19.27
C HIS A 113 -2.58 0.42 19.50
N GLU A 114 -2.75 0.84 20.78
CA GLU A 114 -3.48 2.07 21.13
C GLU A 114 -2.91 3.31 20.43
N TYR A 115 -1.58 3.41 20.32
CA TYR A 115 -0.93 4.53 19.65
C TYR A 115 -1.21 4.53 18.13
N VAL A 116 -1.20 3.37 17.49
CA VAL A 116 -1.58 3.24 16.07
C VAL A 116 -3.01 3.71 15.86
N VAL A 117 -3.97 3.19 16.63
CA VAL A 117 -5.39 3.58 16.54
C VAL A 117 -5.57 5.08 16.74
N ASN A 118 -4.95 5.66 17.79
CA ASN A 118 -5.06 7.07 18.08
C ASN A 118 -4.40 7.96 17.01
N SER A 119 -3.29 7.53 16.44
CA SER A 119 -2.62 8.24 15.35
C SER A 119 -3.48 8.28 14.10
N LEU A 120 -4.10 7.16 13.74
CA LEU A 120 -5.01 7.07 12.58
C LEU A 120 -6.30 7.86 12.81
N ARG A 121 -6.91 7.80 13.99
CA ARG A 121 -8.08 8.63 14.35
C ARG A 121 -7.79 10.12 14.23
N ARG A 122 -6.58 10.54 14.59
CA ARG A 122 -6.19 11.96 14.49
C ARG A 122 -6.13 12.45 13.05
N VAL A 123 -5.71 11.62 12.12
CA VAL A 123 -5.56 11.99 10.70
C VAL A 123 -6.79 11.67 9.85
N ALA A 124 -7.70 10.82 10.32
CA ALA A 124 -8.90 10.43 9.58
C ALA A 124 -9.70 11.64 9.04
N PRO A 125 -9.95 12.72 9.84
CA PRO A 125 -10.67 13.90 9.33
C PRO A 125 -9.95 14.62 8.17
N LEU A 126 -8.62 14.54 8.09
CA LEU A 126 -7.85 15.13 6.99
C LEU A 126 -8.13 14.36 5.69
N PHE A 127 -8.13 13.04 5.75
CA PHE A 127 -8.45 12.16 4.63
C PHE A 127 -9.91 12.29 4.18
N GLU A 128 -10.85 12.36 5.13
CA GLU A 128 -12.27 12.57 4.88
C GLU A 128 -12.51 13.90 4.14
N SER A 129 -11.88 14.98 4.60
CA SER A 129 -11.98 16.29 3.96
C SER A 129 -11.40 16.34 2.55
N ALA A 130 -10.33 15.60 2.31
CA ALA A 130 -9.69 15.52 1.00
C ALA A 130 -10.38 14.52 0.03
N GLY A 131 -11.25 13.64 0.53
CA GLY A 131 -11.83 12.55 -0.26
C GLY A 131 -10.79 11.51 -0.71
N ILE A 132 -9.66 11.41 0.00
CA ILE A 132 -8.56 10.47 -0.25
C ILE A 132 -8.60 9.38 0.82
N THR A 133 -8.18 8.17 0.47
CA THR A 133 -8.18 7.03 1.40
C THR A 133 -6.78 6.80 1.97
N ALA A 134 -6.66 6.75 3.30
CA ALA A 134 -5.49 6.18 3.98
C ALA A 134 -5.57 4.66 3.92
N VAL A 135 -4.51 3.99 3.49
CA VAL A 135 -4.44 2.52 3.49
C VAL A 135 -3.29 2.06 4.36
N LEU A 136 -3.62 1.42 5.50
CA LEU A 136 -2.67 0.89 6.47
C LEU A 136 -2.15 -0.47 5.99
N GLU A 137 -0.84 -0.66 5.96
CA GLU A 137 -0.22 -1.89 5.45
C GLU A 137 0.45 -2.73 6.54
N PRO A 138 -0.03 -3.96 6.79
CA PRO A 138 0.67 -4.97 7.58
C PRO A 138 1.72 -5.69 6.74
N LEU A 139 2.94 -5.86 7.29
CA LEU A 139 4.10 -6.41 6.60
C LEU A 139 4.64 -7.65 7.32
N ASN A 140 4.94 -8.74 6.60
CA ASN A 140 5.45 -9.96 7.19
C ASN A 140 6.81 -9.77 7.88
N ILE A 141 7.01 -10.44 9.02
CA ILE A 141 8.25 -10.40 9.80
C ILE A 141 9.15 -11.63 9.61
N LEU A 142 8.70 -12.62 8.86
CA LEU A 142 9.43 -13.88 8.68
C LEU A 142 10.47 -13.80 7.58
N CYS A 143 10.18 -13.04 6.50
CA CYS A 143 11.05 -12.94 5.34
C CYS A 143 11.62 -11.52 5.14
N ASP A 144 10.76 -10.49 5.15
CA ASP A 144 11.15 -9.16 4.64
C ASP A 144 11.32 -8.10 5.72
N HIS A 145 10.46 -8.05 6.74
CA HIS A 145 10.37 -6.92 7.68
C HIS A 145 10.53 -7.37 9.13
N LYS A 146 11.63 -8.07 9.44
CA LYS A 146 11.90 -8.57 10.80
C LYS A 146 11.76 -7.45 11.84
N GLY A 147 10.95 -7.71 12.88
CA GLY A 147 10.71 -6.76 13.97
C GLY A 147 9.67 -5.68 13.66
N TYR A 148 8.99 -5.74 12.51
CA TYR A 148 7.90 -4.82 12.21
C TYR A 148 6.71 -5.04 13.13
N PHE A 149 6.05 -3.97 13.57
CA PHE A 149 4.98 -4.06 14.57
C PHE A 149 3.73 -4.73 14.02
N LEU A 150 3.13 -4.18 12.96
CA LEU A 150 1.88 -4.66 12.41
C LEU A 150 2.12 -5.68 11.31
N TYR A 151 2.14 -6.96 11.67
CA TYR A 151 2.30 -8.05 10.69
C TYR A 151 1.03 -8.87 10.49
N SER A 152 0.14 -8.91 11.49
CA SER A 152 -1.10 -9.69 11.45
C SER A 152 -2.20 -8.93 10.71
N GLY A 153 -2.81 -9.58 9.72
CA GLY A 153 -4.01 -9.07 9.06
C GLY A 153 -5.20 -9.05 10.00
N TYR A 154 -5.30 -9.99 10.95
CA TYR A 154 -6.37 -9.99 11.97
C TYR A 154 -6.28 -8.76 12.86
N GLU A 155 -5.10 -8.44 13.40
CA GLU A 155 -4.87 -7.23 14.21
C GLU A 155 -5.12 -5.96 13.37
N ALA A 156 -4.70 -5.97 12.10
CA ALA A 156 -4.94 -4.84 11.21
C ALA A 156 -6.43 -4.58 10.98
N PHE A 157 -7.25 -5.61 10.79
CA PHE A 157 -8.71 -5.46 10.71
C PHE A 157 -9.33 -4.92 12.01
N GLU A 158 -8.81 -5.32 13.18
CA GLU A 158 -9.23 -4.76 14.47
C GLU A 158 -8.91 -3.27 14.54
N ILE A 159 -7.70 -2.86 14.21
CA ILE A 159 -7.29 -1.44 14.15
C ILE A 159 -8.24 -0.63 13.25
N ILE A 160 -8.53 -1.11 12.03
CA ILE A 160 -9.41 -0.39 11.09
C ILE A 160 -10.82 -0.24 11.68
N ARG A 161 -11.37 -1.30 12.32
CA ARG A 161 -12.68 -1.20 13.00
C ARG A 161 -12.66 -0.21 14.16
N GLU A 162 -11.59 -0.21 14.96
CA GLU A 162 -11.45 0.73 16.07
C GLU A 162 -11.30 2.17 15.62
N VAL A 163 -10.61 2.43 14.51
CA VAL A 163 -10.49 3.78 13.94
C VAL A 163 -11.84 4.30 13.51
N ASP A 164 -12.69 3.46 12.94
CA ASP A 164 -14.09 3.73 12.54
C ASP A 164 -14.23 4.94 11.60
N SER A 165 -13.44 4.96 10.51
CA SER A 165 -13.52 5.97 9.47
C SER A 165 -13.63 5.33 8.09
N GLU A 166 -14.51 5.86 7.24
CA GLU A 166 -14.66 5.38 5.86
C GLU A 166 -13.44 5.68 4.98
N ASN A 167 -12.60 6.64 5.36
CA ASN A 167 -11.40 7.03 4.64
C ASN A 167 -10.11 6.43 5.24
N VAL A 168 -10.21 5.53 6.24
CA VAL A 168 -9.09 4.75 6.76
C VAL A 168 -9.39 3.27 6.53
N ARG A 169 -8.66 2.64 5.64
CA ARG A 169 -8.86 1.26 5.20
C ARG A 169 -7.57 0.46 5.32
N LEU A 170 -7.64 -0.83 5.03
CA LEU A 170 -6.48 -1.71 4.99
C LEU A 170 -5.94 -1.82 3.57
N LEU A 171 -4.63 -1.78 3.40
CA LEU A 171 -3.94 -2.36 2.26
C LEU A 171 -3.67 -3.82 2.59
N TYR A 172 -4.41 -4.73 1.93
CA TYR A 172 -4.23 -6.16 2.12
C TYR A 172 -3.24 -6.69 1.09
N ASP A 173 -1.96 -6.80 1.49
CA ASP A 173 -0.94 -7.42 0.65
C ASP A 173 -1.04 -8.94 0.79
N ILE A 174 -1.44 -9.59 -0.31
CA ILE A 174 -1.66 -11.04 -0.39
C ILE A 174 -0.36 -11.82 -0.12
N TYR A 175 0.78 -11.31 -0.59
CA TYR A 175 2.08 -11.92 -0.35
C TYR A 175 2.45 -11.89 1.14
N HIS A 176 2.34 -10.71 1.77
CA HIS A 176 2.64 -10.58 3.20
C HIS A 176 1.71 -11.44 4.06
N GLN A 177 0.42 -11.47 3.74
CA GLN A 177 -0.54 -12.24 4.52
C GLN A 177 -0.45 -13.74 4.25
N GLN A 178 -0.03 -14.18 3.06
CA GLN A 178 0.26 -15.60 2.83
C GLN A 178 1.37 -16.10 3.76
N ILE A 179 2.45 -15.33 3.91
CA ILE A 179 3.59 -15.68 4.77
C ILE A 179 3.21 -15.67 6.25
N THR A 180 2.39 -14.70 6.67
CA THR A 180 2.04 -14.50 8.08
C THR A 180 0.97 -15.47 8.55
N GLU A 181 -0.14 -15.59 7.83
CA GLU A 181 -1.36 -16.23 8.32
C GLU A 181 -1.98 -17.23 7.34
N GLY A 182 -1.78 -17.03 6.03
CA GLY A 182 -2.54 -17.74 5.03
C GLY A 182 -4.04 -17.42 5.10
N ASN A 183 -4.90 -18.42 4.84
CA ASN A 183 -6.37 -18.26 4.91
C ASN A 183 -6.92 -17.06 4.10
N LEU A 184 -6.25 -16.72 2.99
CA LEU A 184 -6.44 -15.48 2.22
C LEU A 184 -7.91 -15.26 1.79
N ILE A 185 -8.51 -16.23 1.11
CA ILE A 185 -9.87 -16.07 0.54
C ILE A 185 -10.93 -15.85 1.62
N PRO A 186 -10.98 -16.65 2.71
CA PRO A 186 -11.90 -16.38 3.81
C PRO A 186 -11.70 -15.00 4.45
N ASN A 187 -10.45 -14.57 4.67
CA ASN A 187 -10.14 -13.27 5.25
C ASN A 187 -10.59 -12.12 4.35
N ILE A 188 -10.33 -12.20 3.04
CA ILE A 188 -10.77 -11.22 2.04
C ILE A 188 -12.30 -11.11 2.04
N ARG A 189 -13.02 -12.24 1.93
CA ARG A 189 -14.48 -12.24 1.88
C ARG A 189 -15.14 -11.70 3.14
N ALA A 190 -14.58 -12.03 4.30
CA ALA A 190 -15.14 -11.60 5.57
C ALA A 190 -14.92 -10.13 5.90
N ASN A 191 -13.93 -9.46 5.25
CA ASN A 191 -13.49 -8.13 5.63
C ASN A 191 -13.37 -7.16 4.43
N ILE A 192 -14.01 -7.46 3.31
CA ILE A 192 -13.81 -6.69 2.07
C ILE A 192 -14.15 -5.20 2.24
N GLU A 193 -15.13 -4.87 3.07
CA GLU A 193 -15.54 -3.49 3.36
C GLU A 193 -14.46 -2.69 4.12
N LEU A 194 -13.49 -3.37 4.73
CA LEU A 194 -12.36 -2.74 5.43
C LEU A 194 -11.14 -2.62 4.53
N ILE A 195 -11.14 -3.24 3.35
CA ILE A 195 -10.00 -3.26 2.43
C ILE A 195 -10.14 -2.14 1.40
N GLY A 196 -9.20 -1.20 1.39
CA GLY A 196 -9.15 -0.09 0.44
C GLY A 196 -8.21 -0.34 -0.74
N HIS A 197 -7.22 -1.23 -0.57
CA HIS A 197 -6.23 -1.55 -1.60
C HIS A 197 -5.71 -2.97 -1.46
N PHE A 198 -5.26 -3.56 -2.56
CA PHE A 198 -4.57 -4.85 -2.55
C PHE A 198 -3.18 -4.71 -3.14
N HIS A 199 -2.20 -5.47 -2.58
CA HIS A 199 -0.95 -5.76 -3.25
C HIS A 199 -0.84 -7.26 -3.57
N VAL A 200 -0.13 -7.58 -4.64
CA VAL A 200 0.11 -8.96 -5.09
C VAL A 200 1.56 -9.21 -5.46
N ALA A 201 2.10 -10.27 -4.94
CA ALA A 201 3.32 -10.95 -5.35
C ALA A 201 3.20 -12.44 -5.00
N ASP A 202 3.92 -13.33 -5.69
CA ASP A 202 3.86 -14.74 -5.33
C ASP A 202 4.90 -15.10 -4.25
N ASN A 203 4.57 -16.08 -3.43
CA ASN A 203 5.42 -16.63 -2.39
C ASN A 203 5.76 -18.09 -2.74
N PRO A 204 7.05 -18.49 -2.59
CA PRO A 204 8.21 -17.72 -2.18
C PRO A 204 8.79 -16.82 -3.28
N GLY A 205 9.61 -15.83 -2.89
CA GLY A 205 10.46 -15.05 -3.80
C GLY A 205 9.97 -13.66 -4.15
N ARG A 206 8.71 -13.30 -3.83
CA ARG A 206 8.10 -12.00 -4.15
C ARG A 206 8.15 -11.70 -5.65
N ASN A 207 7.87 -12.73 -6.46
CA ASN A 207 7.88 -12.70 -7.91
C ASN A 207 6.47 -12.57 -8.49
N GLU A 208 6.33 -12.64 -9.82
CA GLU A 208 5.04 -12.55 -10.50
C GLU A 208 4.10 -13.70 -10.12
N PRO A 209 2.76 -13.45 -10.02
CA PRO A 209 1.74 -14.45 -9.80
C PRO A 209 1.86 -15.66 -10.74
N GLY A 210 1.82 -16.87 -10.17
CA GLY A 210 1.95 -18.14 -10.87
C GLY A 210 3.36 -18.75 -10.80
N THR A 211 4.30 -18.11 -10.11
CA THR A 211 5.65 -18.65 -9.90
C THR A 211 5.85 -19.33 -8.55
N GLY A 212 4.91 -19.16 -7.64
CA GLY A 212 4.96 -19.67 -6.26
C GLY A 212 3.77 -20.56 -5.90
N GLU A 213 3.39 -20.52 -4.63
CA GLU A 213 2.37 -21.40 -4.03
C GLU A 213 0.95 -20.80 -3.98
N ILE A 214 0.81 -19.49 -4.27
CA ILE A 214 -0.48 -18.81 -4.16
C ILE A 214 -1.34 -19.09 -5.39
N ASN A 215 -2.56 -19.61 -5.17
CA ASN A 215 -3.51 -19.81 -6.26
C ASN A 215 -4.19 -18.49 -6.64
N TYR A 216 -3.47 -17.63 -7.33
CA TYR A 216 -3.95 -16.30 -7.72
C TYR A 216 -5.24 -16.31 -8.56
N ARG A 217 -5.47 -17.32 -9.39
CA ARG A 217 -6.75 -17.46 -10.11
C ARG A 217 -7.92 -17.50 -9.15
N ASN A 218 -7.82 -18.31 -8.09
CA ASN A 218 -8.88 -18.40 -7.09
C ASN A 218 -8.97 -17.15 -6.23
N VAL A 219 -7.84 -16.50 -5.93
CA VAL A 219 -7.81 -15.26 -5.13
C VAL A 219 -8.45 -14.11 -5.91
N PHE A 220 -8.06 -13.87 -7.17
CA PHE A 220 -8.67 -12.84 -8.01
C PHE A 220 -10.18 -13.05 -8.20
N LYS A 221 -10.59 -14.28 -8.47
CA LYS A 221 -12.02 -14.64 -8.55
C LYS A 221 -12.75 -14.36 -7.24
N ALA A 222 -12.14 -14.62 -6.10
CA ALA A 222 -12.74 -14.34 -4.81
C ALA A 222 -12.89 -12.82 -4.58
N ILE A 223 -11.89 -12.02 -4.94
CA ILE A 223 -11.95 -10.54 -4.88
C ILE A 223 -13.07 -10.03 -5.80
N GLU A 224 -13.13 -10.48 -7.05
CA GLU A 224 -14.17 -10.10 -8.01
C GLU A 224 -15.58 -10.40 -7.47
N GLN A 225 -15.79 -11.59 -6.90
CA GLN A 225 -17.06 -12.02 -6.33
C GLN A 225 -17.54 -11.18 -5.14
N THR A 226 -16.66 -10.45 -4.46
CA THR A 226 -17.06 -9.49 -3.41
C THR A 226 -17.63 -8.20 -3.97
N GLY A 227 -17.46 -7.94 -5.26
CA GLY A 227 -17.86 -6.67 -5.89
C GLY A 227 -16.85 -5.54 -5.67
N TYR A 228 -15.64 -5.82 -5.19
CA TYR A 228 -14.57 -4.83 -5.00
C TYR A 228 -14.33 -4.01 -6.27
N LYS A 229 -14.18 -2.68 -6.12
CA LYS A 229 -14.01 -1.72 -7.22
C LYS A 229 -12.72 -0.90 -7.14
N GLY A 230 -11.89 -1.17 -6.13
CA GLY A 230 -10.61 -0.49 -5.95
C GLY A 230 -9.52 -1.06 -6.87
N TYR A 231 -8.29 -0.74 -6.55
CA TYR A 231 -7.12 -1.14 -7.33
C TYR A 231 -6.40 -2.33 -6.69
N ILE A 232 -5.71 -3.10 -7.53
CA ILE A 232 -4.82 -4.18 -7.11
C ILE A 232 -3.42 -3.85 -7.65
N GLY A 233 -2.51 -3.52 -6.75
CA GLY A 233 -1.13 -3.19 -7.06
C GLY A 233 -0.27 -4.42 -7.31
N LEU A 234 0.55 -4.37 -8.36
CA LEU A 234 1.45 -5.45 -8.74
C LEU A 234 2.85 -5.17 -8.17
N GLU A 235 3.07 -5.63 -6.93
CA GLU A 235 4.25 -5.28 -6.14
C GLU A 235 5.27 -6.43 -6.07
N TYR A 236 5.80 -6.85 -7.19
CA TYR A 236 6.76 -7.94 -7.29
C TYR A 236 8.02 -7.60 -8.09
N SER A 237 9.05 -8.43 -7.98
CA SER A 237 10.24 -8.39 -8.82
C SER A 237 10.16 -9.54 -9.83
N PRO A 238 9.94 -9.25 -11.14
CA PRO A 238 9.76 -10.30 -12.13
C PRO A 238 10.99 -11.18 -12.30
N THR A 239 10.77 -12.48 -12.57
CA THR A 239 11.81 -13.43 -12.96
C THR A 239 12.06 -13.44 -14.47
N ILE A 240 11.14 -12.86 -15.24
CA ILE A 240 11.18 -12.70 -16.70
C ILE A 240 11.12 -11.20 -17.05
N ASP A 241 11.03 -10.82 -18.32
CA ASP A 241 10.90 -9.41 -18.67
C ASP A 241 9.62 -8.79 -18.11
N ASP A 242 9.73 -7.54 -17.68
CA ASP A 242 8.67 -6.80 -16.98
C ASP A 242 7.33 -6.81 -17.73
N THR A 243 7.37 -6.61 -19.04
CA THR A 243 6.16 -6.52 -19.87
C THR A 243 5.45 -7.85 -19.97
N THR A 244 6.19 -8.95 -20.13
CA THR A 244 5.64 -10.31 -20.19
C THR A 244 5.05 -10.69 -18.83
N ALA A 245 5.76 -10.41 -17.72
CA ALA A 245 5.27 -10.67 -16.37
C ALA A 245 3.94 -9.94 -16.09
N LEU A 246 3.85 -8.66 -16.45
CA LEU A 246 2.62 -7.88 -16.30
C LEU A 246 1.46 -8.47 -17.12
N LYS A 247 1.69 -8.78 -18.40
CA LYS A 247 0.66 -9.38 -19.26
C LYS A 247 0.19 -10.74 -18.76
N ASN A 248 1.09 -11.58 -18.28
CA ASN A 248 0.75 -12.88 -17.71
C ASN A 248 -0.11 -12.73 -16.44
N THR A 249 0.23 -11.78 -15.57
CA THR A 249 -0.56 -11.49 -14.36
C THR A 249 -1.97 -11.00 -14.71
N VAL A 250 -2.10 -10.09 -15.69
CA VAL A 250 -3.40 -9.62 -16.17
C VAL A 250 -4.22 -10.77 -16.76
N ALA A 251 -3.62 -11.61 -17.60
CA ALA A 251 -4.31 -12.77 -18.18
C ALA A 251 -4.77 -13.76 -17.10
N LEU A 252 -3.97 -13.96 -16.05
CA LEU A 252 -4.34 -14.80 -14.91
C LEU A 252 -5.54 -14.23 -14.14
N ALA A 253 -5.60 -12.91 -13.97
CA ALA A 253 -6.71 -12.24 -13.28
C ALA A 253 -8.03 -12.29 -14.10
N GLN A 254 -7.96 -12.45 -15.43
CA GLN A 254 -9.12 -12.50 -16.33
C GLN A 254 -9.59 -13.93 -16.63
N SER A 255 -8.93 -14.95 -16.08
CA SER A 255 -9.19 -16.38 -16.38
C SER A 255 -10.11 -17.09 -15.30
#